data_36d73d171cad803b2625fff18ec82116
#
_entry.id   36d73d171cad803b2625fff18ec82116
#
_cell.length_a   1.000
_cell.length_b   1.000
_cell.length_c   1.000
_cell.angle_alpha   90.00
_cell.angle_beta   90.00
_cell.angle_gamma   90.00
#
_symmetry.space_group_name_H-M   'P 1'
#
loop_
_entity.id
_entity.type
_entity.pdbx_description
1 polymer ?
#
loop_
_entity_poly.entity_id
_entity_poly.type
_entity_poly.pdbx_seq_one_letter_code
_entity_poly.pdbx_strand_id
1 'polypeptide(L)'
;MNPDKFKKITGKVLFIMKNVIIKQTILGQGMPKICAPLVETDYESLIHRAESFTEQPVDVAEWRADWFDSILEPDLLDQVLPGLESALKDIPLLFTFRTQREGGHLSTSLPAYRSLAERAICSGHVHLVDLELFSGDDMIRETVDLAHRHQVSVILSNHDFAATPKEEEILRRLHHMEELGADIAKIAVMPQSAGDVLTL
;
A
#
# COMPACT_ATOMS: atom_id res chain seq x y z
N MET A 1 3.66 -24.43 -0.81
CA MET A 1 3.28 -24.18 0.60
C MET A 1 4.53 -24.34 1.44
N ASN A 2 5.09 -23.26 1.96
CA ASN A 2 6.35 -23.27 2.71
C ASN A 2 6.07 -23.77 4.14
N PRO A 3 6.64 -24.90 4.59
CA PRO A 3 6.36 -25.49 5.90
C PRO A 3 6.94 -24.71 7.10
N ASP A 4 7.74 -23.69 6.86
CA ASP A 4 8.39 -22.94 7.95
C ASP A 4 7.53 -21.83 8.59
N LYS A 5 6.28 -21.66 8.15
CA LYS A 5 5.36 -20.65 8.69
C LYS A 5 4.73 -21.02 10.05
N PHE A 6 4.88 -22.27 10.54
CA PHE A 6 4.23 -22.70 11.78
C PHE A 6 5.16 -23.49 12.68
N LYS A 7 5.67 -22.88 13.75
CA LYS A 7 6.28 -23.63 14.87
C LYS A 7 5.22 -23.94 15.93
N LYS A 8 4.86 -25.23 16.08
CA LYS A 8 3.95 -25.71 17.11
C LYS A 8 4.77 -25.85 18.43
N ILE A 9 4.59 -24.92 19.36
CA ILE A 9 5.11 -25.04 20.71
C ILE A 9 3.91 -25.15 21.65
N THR A 10 3.77 -26.32 22.31
CA THR A 10 2.78 -26.59 23.39
C THR A 10 1.33 -26.24 23.06
N GLY A 11 0.82 -26.72 21.92
CA GLY A 11 -0.61 -26.59 21.59
C GLY A 11 -1.09 -25.20 21.15
N LYS A 12 -0.23 -24.19 21.13
CA LYS A 12 -0.52 -22.85 20.59
C LYS A 12 0.13 -22.69 19.21
N VAL A 13 -0.65 -22.24 18.23
CA VAL A 13 -0.12 -21.78 16.93
C VAL A 13 0.53 -20.42 17.17
N LEU A 14 1.85 -20.34 17.07
CA LEU A 14 2.57 -19.07 17.13
C LEU A 14 2.59 -18.48 15.72
N PHE A 15 1.85 -17.41 15.49
CA PHE A 15 2.01 -16.59 14.29
C PHE A 15 3.34 -15.85 14.40
N ILE A 16 4.29 -16.21 13.55
CA ILE A 16 5.52 -15.40 13.41
C ILE A 16 5.15 -14.24 12.50
N MET A 17 4.90 -13.08 13.11
CA MET A 17 4.74 -11.83 12.35
C MET A 17 6.05 -11.55 11.62
N LYS A 18 5.99 -11.49 10.29
CA LYS A 18 7.13 -11.13 9.46
C LYS A 18 7.24 -9.62 9.45
N ASN A 19 8.30 -9.06 9.98
CA ASN A 19 8.59 -7.64 9.85
C ASN A 19 8.89 -7.30 8.38
N VAL A 20 8.37 -6.16 7.92
CA VAL A 20 8.70 -5.60 6.63
C VAL A 20 9.74 -4.50 6.85
N ILE A 21 10.92 -4.67 6.27
CA ILE A 21 12.04 -3.73 6.42
C ILE A 21 12.19 -2.95 5.11
N ILE A 22 12.08 -1.62 5.21
CA ILE A 22 12.12 -0.73 4.06
C ILE A 22 13.04 0.45 4.40
N LYS A 23 14.16 0.58 3.70
CA LYS A 23 15.22 1.50 4.12
C LYS A 23 15.58 1.27 5.61
N GLN A 24 15.40 2.29 6.45
CA GLN A 24 15.64 2.21 7.91
C GLN A 24 14.35 1.96 8.70
N THR A 25 13.19 1.90 8.04
CA THR A 25 11.89 1.73 8.68
C THR A 25 11.55 0.24 8.82
N ILE A 26 11.21 -0.19 10.05
CA ILE A 26 10.75 -1.55 10.34
C ILE A 26 9.25 -1.49 10.66
N LEU A 27 8.44 -2.07 9.79
CA LEU A 27 7.00 -2.23 10.00
C LEU A 27 6.72 -3.57 10.71
N GLY A 28 5.80 -3.56 11.67
CA GLY A 28 5.44 -4.75 12.46
C GLY A 28 6.26 -4.91 13.74
N GLN A 29 7.14 -3.96 14.09
CA GLN A 29 7.92 -3.99 15.33
C GLN A 29 8.01 -2.62 16.02
N GLY A 30 7.95 -2.61 17.34
CA GLY A 30 8.08 -1.40 18.17
C GLY A 30 6.80 -0.54 18.13
N MET A 31 6.98 0.78 18.17
CA MET A 31 5.87 1.73 18.08
C MET A 31 5.23 1.72 16.70
N PRO A 32 3.89 1.88 16.60
CA PRO A 32 3.21 2.04 15.32
C PRO A 32 3.86 3.15 14.48
N LYS A 33 4.00 2.89 13.18
CA LYS A 33 4.61 3.84 12.25
C LYS A 33 3.58 4.80 11.68
N ILE A 34 4.00 6.03 11.44
CA ILE A 34 3.16 7.08 10.88
C ILE A 34 3.33 7.08 9.36
N CYS A 35 2.26 6.71 8.65
CA CYS A 35 2.15 6.85 7.20
C CYS A 35 1.35 8.11 6.88
N ALA A 36 1.97 9.08 6.21
CA ALA A 36 1.32 10.35 5.87
C ALA A 36 1.08 10.48 4.37
N PRO A 37 -0.15 10.86 3.93
CA PRO A 37 -0.48 10.99 2.52
C PRO A 37 0.03 12.30 1.93
N LEU A 38 0.46 12.23 0.66
CA LEU A 38 0.70 13.33 -0.26
C LEU A 38 -0.45 13.34 -1.27
N VAL A 39 -1.22 14.40 -1.31
CA VAL A 39 -2.46 14.54 -2.11
C VAL A 39 -2.42 15.77 -3.04
N GLU A 40 -1.24 16.29 -3.26
CA GLU A 40 -0.99 17.43 -4.13
C GLU A 40 -1.27 17.08 -5.59
N THR A 41 -1.73 18.07 -6.36
CA THR A 41 -2.21 17.88 -7.72
C THR A 41 -1.16 18.18 -8.80
N ASP A 42 -0.07 18.85 -8.43
CA ASP A 42 1.01 19.26 -9.33
C ASP A 42 2.41 18.96 -8.74
N TYR A 43 3.40 19.00 -9.61
CA TYR A 43 4.78 18.63 -9.26
C TYR A 43 5.40 19.54 -8.20
N GLU A 44 5.25 20.88 -8.32
CA GLU A 44 5.95 21.81 -7.42
C GLU A 44 5.40 21.70 -6.00
N SER A 45 4.07 21.65 -5.85
CA SER A 45 3.43 21.48 -4.54
C SER A 45 3.72 20.11 -3.94
N LEU A 46 3.78 19.05 -4.76
CA LEU A 46 4.14 17.69 -4.32
C LEU A 46 5.55 17.63 -3.75
N ILE A 47 6.54 18.19 -4.45
CA ILE A 47 7.93 18.22 -3.98
C ILE A 47 8.06 19.04 -2.71
N HIS A 48 7.49 20.24 -2.67
CA HIS A 48 7.52 21.08 -1.47
C HIS A 48 6.89 20.40 -0.26
N ARG A 49 5.76 19.70 -0.45
CA ARG A 49 5.11 18.93 0.62
C ARG A 49 5.98 17.75 1.08
N ALA A 50 6.57 17.02 0.15
CA ALA A 50 7.45 15.91 0.45
C ALA A 50 8.69 16.35 1.26
N GLU A 51 9.33 17.46 0.89
CA GLU A 51 10.43 18.03 1.65
C GLU A 51 10.04 18.33 3.10
N SER A 52 8.83 18.87 3.32
CA SER A 52 8.35 19.19 4.66
C SER A 52 8.22 17.97 5.58
N PHE A 53 8.04 16.76 5.03
CA PHE A 53 7.96 15.53 5.81
C PHE A 53 9.28 15.17 6.49
N THR A 54 10.41 15.62 5.95
CA THR A 54 11.74 15.36 6.56
C THR A 54 11.93 16.06 7.91
N GLU A 55 11.08 17.03 8.24
CA GLU A 55 11.08 17.77 9.50
C GLU A 55 9.92 17.34 10.44
N GLN A 56 9.14 16.34 10.03
CA GLN A 56 7.97 15.84 10.74
C GLN A 56 8.17 14.37 11.14
N PRO A 57 7.45 13.84 12.13
CA PRO A 57 7.54 12.45 12.53
C PRO A 57 6.80 11.52 11.55
N VAL A 58 7.22 11.52 10.28
CA VAL A 58 6.68 10.68 9.22
C VAL A 58 7.63 9.51 8.99
N ASP A 59 7.13 8.29 9.12
CA ASP A 59 7.90 7.07 8.89
C ASP A 59 7.75 6.55 7.45
N VAL A 60 6.62 6.81 6.79
CA VAL A 60 6.32 6.43 5.39
C VAL A 60 5.54 7.55 4.72
N ALA A 61 5.92 7.95 3.53
CA ALA A 61 5.15 8.89 2.71
C ALA A 61 4.32 8.11 1.69
N GLU A 62 3.00 8.28 1.70
CA GLU A 62 2.10 7.68 0.72
C GLU A 62 1.77 8.69 -0.38
N TRP A 63 2.31 8.52 -1.58
CA TRP A 63 1.85 9.33 -2.70
C TRP A 63 0.52 8.82 -3.23
N ARG A 64 -0.54 9.60 -3.03
CA ARG A 64 -1.89 9.40 -3.55
C ARG A 64 -1.95 9.90 -5.00
N ALA A 65 -1.39 9.11 -5.89
CA ALA A 65 -1.26 9.47 -7.30
C ALA A 65 -2.60 9.70 -8.02
N ASP A 66 -3.69 9.18 -7.47
CA ASP A 66 -5.05 9.44 -7.97
C ASP A 66 -5.51 10.91 -7.84
N TRP A 67 -4.81 11.73 -7.08
CA TRP A 67 -5.05 13.18 -6.98
C TRP A 67 -4.20 14.01 -7.93
N PHE A 68 -3.17 13.41 -8.52
CA PHE A 68 -2.22 14.13 -9.34
C PHE A 68 -2.74 14.34 -10.77
N ASP A 69 -2.70 15.59 -11.24
CA ASP A 69 -3.16 15.94 -12.57
C ASP A 69 -2.38 15.16 -13.63
N SER A 70 -3.08 14.72 -14.68
CA SER A 70 -2.47 13.99 -15.80
C SER A 70 -1.76 12.68 -15.44
N ILE A 71 -2.02 12.07 -14.26
CA ILE A 71 -1.35 10.83 -13.81
C ILE A 71 -1.42 9.68 -14.83
N LEU A 72 -2.42 9.69 -15.69
CA LEU A 72 -2.61 8.67 -16.73
C LEU A 72 -1.79 8.93 -18.00
N GLU A 73 -1.09 10.07 -18.10
CA GLU A 73 -0.23 10.35 -19.24
C GLU A 73 1.01 9.41 -19.22
N PRO A 74 1.45 8.94 -20.42
CA PRO A 74 2.54 7.98 -20.51
C PRO A 74 3.79 8.55 -19.84
N ASP A 75 4.61 9.07 -19.77
CA ASP A 75 5.92 9.41 -19.20
C ASP A 75 5.88 10.19 -17.87
N LEU A 76 4.70 10.44 -17.29
CA LEU A 76 4.58 11.29 -16.11
C LEU A 76 5.29 10.69 -14.88
N LEU A 77 5.15 9.38 -14.65
CA LEU A 77 5.82 8.72 -13.53
C LEU A 77 7.34 8.86 -13.59
N ASP A 78 7.92 8.75 -14.78
CA ASP A 78 9.37 8.88 -15.00
C ASP A 78 9.88 10.30 -14.73
N GLN A 79 9.01 11.30 -14.85
CA GLN A 79 9.31 12.70 -14.53
C GLN A 79 9.15 13.00 -13.03
N VAL A 80 8.16 12.43 -12.38
CA VAL A 80 7.79 12.76 -10.99
C VAL A 80 8.56 11.94 -9.97
N LEU A 81 8.67 10.63 -10.16
CA LEU A 81 9.18 9.72 -9.13
C LEU A 81 10.63 9.99 -8.70
N PRO A 82 11.59 10.32 -9.60
CA PRO A 82 12.95 10.62 -9.18
C PRO A 82 13.05 11.84 -8.27
N GLY A 83 12.31 12.91 -8.58
CA GLY A 83 12.26 14.12 -7.78
C GLY A 83 11.59 13.88 -6.43
N LEU A 84 10.50 13.14 -6.42
CA LEU A 84 9.76 12.81 -5.20
C LEU A 84 10.58 11.96 -4.24
N GLU A 85 11.25 10.92 -4.72
CA GLU A 85 12.15 10.12 -3.88
C GLU A 85 13.29 10.95 -3.31
N SER A 86 13.90 11.81 -4.15
CA SER A 86 14.98 12.70 -3.71
C SER A 86 14.54 13.67 -2.62
N ALA A 87 13.33 14.23 -2.72
CA ALA A 87 12.75 15.15 -1.73
C ALA A 87 12.49 14.44 -0.38
N LEU A 88 12.07 13.17 -0.42
CA LEU A 88 11.77 12.36 0.77
C LEU A 88 13.01 11.84 1.50
N LYS A 89 14.18 11.84 0.87
CA LYS A 89 15.46 11.35 1.45
C LYS A 89 15.34 9.90 1.98
N ASP A 90 15.43 9.73 3.30
CA ASP A 90 15.39 8.43 3.96
C ASP A 90 13.97 7.90 4.20
N ILE A 91 12.95 8.73 4.00
CA ILE A 91 11.55 8.33 4.18
C ILE A 91 11.13 7.41 3.01
N PRO A 92 10.66 6.17 3.28
CA PRO A 92 10.15 5.29 2.24
C PRO A 92 8.96 5.87 1.51
N LEU A 93 8.94 5.71 0.17
CA LEU A 93 7.83 6.11 -0.69
C LEU A 93 6.91 4.92 -0.95
N LEU A 94 5.65 5.06 -0.56
CA LEU A 94 4.54 4.20 -0.92
C LEU A 94 3.79 4.81 -2.11
N PHE A 95 3.72 4.10 -3.23
CA PHE A 95 2.88 4.48 -4.37
C PHE A 95 1.48 3.92 -4.22
N THR A 96 0.48 4.78 -4.23
CA THR A 96 -0.94 4.42 -4.16
C THR A 96 -1.73 5.11 -5.25
N PHE A 97 -2.37 4.34 -6.13
CA PHE A 97 -3.46 4.85 -6.97
C PHE A 97 -4.77 4.27 -6.45
N ARG A 98 -5.52 5.05 -5.68
CA ARG A 98 -6.82 4.63 -5.18
C ARG A 98 -7.88 4.82 -6.25
N THR A 99 -8.55 3.73 -6.63
CA THR A 99 -9.63 3.81 -7.62
C THR A 99 -10.88 4.45 -7.02
N GLN A 100 -11.71 5.04 -7.88
CA GLN A 100 -12.97 5.62 -7.44
C GLN A 100 -13.91 4.61 -6.77
N ARG A 101 -13.78 3.32 -7.10
CA ARG A 101 -14.52 2.23 -6.45
C ARG A 101 -14.23 2.10 -4.95
N GLU A 102 -13.00 2.39 -4.56
CA GLU A 102 -12.52 2.36 -3.17
C GLU A 102 -12.26 3.77 -2.61
N GLY A 103 -13.03 4.78 -3.08
CA GLY A 103 -13.02 6.15 -2.56
C GLY A 103 -11.88 7.03 -3.05
N GLY A 104 -11.24 6.68 -4.14
CA GLY A 104 -10.23 7.51 -4.81
C GLY A 104 -10.82 8.64 -5.63
N HIS A 105 -9.95 9.52 -6.12
CA HIS A 105 -10.32 10.72 -6.87
C HIS A 105 -10.65 10.40 -8.33
N LEU A 106 -9.87 9.53 -8.99
CA LEU A 106 -10.00 9.23 -10.41
C LEU A 106 -10.56 7.84 -10.67
N SER A 107 -11.39 7.76 -11.71
CA SER A 107 -11.80 6.50 -12.32
C SER A 107 -10.77 6.07 -13.36
N THR A 108 -10.45 4.79 -13.41
CA THR A 108 -9.55 4.22 -14.42
C THR A 108 -9.99 2.82 -14.83
N SER A 109 -9.54 2.36 -15.98
CA SER A 109 -9.72 0.97 -16.38
C SER A 109 -8.71 0.06 -15.66
N LEU A 110 -9.07 -1.21 -15.50
CA LEU A 110 -8.16 -2.18 -14.89
C LEU A 110 -6.79 -2.29 -15.61
N PRO A 111 -6.73 -2.30 -16.96
CA PRO A 111 -5.43 -2.28 -17.65
C PRO A 111 -4.59 -1.03 -17.36
N ALA A 112 -5.21 0.16 -17.28
CA ALA A 112 -4.49 1.39 -16.96
C ALA A 112 -4.03 1.42 -15.49
N TYR A 113 -4.86 0.95 -14.56
CA TYR A 113 -4.50 0.77 -13.14
C TYR A 113 -3.28 -0.16 -12.99
N ARG A 114 -3.32 -1.33 -13.65
CA ARG A 114 -2.21 -2.29 -13.68
C ARG A 114 -0.94 -1.64 -14.25
N SER A 115 -1.04 -0.98 -15.40
CA SER A 115 0.10 -0.34 -16.06
C SER A 115 0.76 0.72 -15.17
N LEU A 116 -0.03 1.52 -14.44
CA LEU A 116 0.51 2.49 -13.48
C LEU A 116 1.29 1.81 -12.35
N ALA A 117 0.73 0.77 -11.75
CA ALA A 117 1.40 0.03 -10.69
C ALA A 117 2.71 -0.62 -11.19
N GLU A 118 2.68 -1.30 -12.34
CA GLU A 118 3.85 -1.93 -12.94
C GLU A 118 4.95 -0.92 -13.27
N ARG A 119 4.60 0.24 -13.82
CA ARG A 119 5.56 1.32 -14.12
C ARG A 119 6.16 1.90 -12.84
N ALA A 120 5.36 2.16 -11.81
CA ALA A 120 5.87 2.61 -10.53
C ALA A 120 6.85 1.60 -9.92
N ILE A 121 6.51 0.31 -9.93
CA ILE A 121 7.38 -0.77 -9.46
C ILE A 121 8.70 -0.82 -10.24
N CYS A 122 8.64 -0.74 -11.56
CA CYS A 122 9.82 -0.84 -12.42
C CYS A 122 10.69 0.43 -12.44
N SER A 123 10.20 1.55 -11.91
CA SER A 123 10.94 2.83 -11.90
C SER A 123 12.21 2.80 -11.06
N GLY A 124 12.26 1.95 -10.03
CA GLY A 124 13.34 1.91 -9.05
C GLY A 124 13.28 3.01 -7.98
N HIS A 125 12.22 3.83 -7.96
CA HIS A 125 12.06 4.98 -7.05
C HIS A 125 10.99 4.77 -5.98
N VAL A 126 10.20 3.68 -6.05
CA VAL A 126 9.21 3.35 -5.03
C VAL A 126 9.67 2.18 -4.16
N HIS A 127 9.24 2.16 -2.92
CA HIS A 127 9.65 1.16 -1.93
C HIS A 127 8.50 0.25 -1.54
N LEU A 128 7.27 0.78 -1.63
CA LEU A 128 6.01 0.04 -1.44
C LEU A 128 5.03 0.41 -2.55
N VAL A 129 4.13 -0.52 -2.84
CA VAL A 129 2.96 -0.29 -3.70
C VAL A 129 1.69 -0.77 -3.00
N ASP A 130 0.62 0.01 -3.09
CA ASP A 130 -0.72 -0.39 -2.63
C ASP A 130 -1.52 -0.92 -3.83
N LEU A 131 -2.03 -2.14 -3.72
CA LEU A 131 -2.90 -2.78 -4.71
C LEU A 131 -4.24 -3.12 -4.07
N GLU A 132 -5.34 -2.82 -4.76
CA GLU A 132 -6.69 -3.11 -4.27
C GLU A 132 -7.03 -4.59 -4.43
N LEU A 133 -7.48 -5.24 -3.36
CA LEU A 133 -7.80 -6.67 -3.30
C LEU A 133 -8.74 -7.15 -4.41
N PHE A 134 -9.74 -6.33 -4.76
CA PHE A 134 -10.76 -6.70 -5.74
C PHE A 134 -10.43 -6.31 -7.18
N SER A 135 -9.14 -6.16 -7.50
CA SER A 135 -8.64 -5.93 -8.87
C SER A 135 -8.44 -7.21 -9.69
N GLY A 136 -8.70 -8.37 -9.10
CA GLY A 136 -8.60 -9.70 -9.73
C GLY A 136 -7.32 -10.43 -9.36
N ASP A 137 -7.48 -11.69 -8.92
CA ASP A 137 -6.42 -12.50 -8.33
C ASP A 137 -5.22 -12.71 -9.25
N ASP A 138 -5.45 -12.98 -10.53
CA ASP A 138 -4.36 -13.22 -11.50
C ASP A 138 -3.51 -11.95 -11.68
N MET A 139 -4.17 -10.80 -11.85
CA MET A 139 -3.47 -9.51 -11.97
C MET A 139 -2.67 -9.19 -10.72
N ILE A 140 -3.26 -9.42 -9.54
CA ILE A 140 -2.58 -9.16 -8.26
C ILE A 140 -1.36 -10.06 -8.14
N ARG A 141 -1.47 -11.38 -8.36
CA ARG A 141 -0.33 -12.32 -8.26
C ARG A 141 0.81 -11.92 -9.19
N GLU A 142 0.51 -11.60 -10.44
CA GLU A 142 1.52 -11.19 -11.42
C GLU A 142 2.21 -9.89 -11.00
N THR A 143 1.45 -8.92 -10.47
CA THR A 143 2.01 -7.62 -10.02
C THR A 143 2.78 -7.77 -8.72
N VAL A 144 2.34 -8.62 -7.77
CA VAL A 144 3.10 -8.97 -6.55
C VAL A 144 4.43 -9.63 -6.91
N ASP A 145 4.42 -10.60 -7.82
CA ASP A 145 5.65 -11.25 -8.27
C ASP A 145 6.61 -10.26 -8.96
N LEU A 146 6.07 -9.30 -9.72
CA LEU A 146 6.86 -8.22 -10.30
C LEU A 146 7.47 -7.33 -9.20
N ALA A 147 6.69 -6.89 -8.24
CA ALA A 147 7.14 -6.04 -7.14
C ALA A 147 8.27 -6.70 -6.34
N HIS A 148 8.12 -7.97 -5.99
CA HIS A 148 9.14 -8.72 -5.25
C HIS A 148 10.44 -8.88 -6.05
N ARG A 149 10.37 -9.07 -7.38
CA ARG A 149 11.58 -9.08 -8.23
C ARG A 149 12.31 -7.73 -8.23
N HIS A 150 11.57 -6.64 -8.08
CA HIS A 150 12.12 -5.27 -7.99
C HIS A 150 12.40 -4.82 -6.56
N GLN A 151 12.27 -5.72 -5.56
CA GLN A 151 12.48 -5.42 -4.13
C GLN A 151 11.50 -4.35 -3.58
N VAL A 152 10.33 -4.24 -4.18
CA VAL A 152 9.22 -3.39 -3.73
C VAL A 152 8.27 -4.24 -2.88
N SER A 153 7.95 -3.77 -1.66
CA SER A 153 6.99 -4.43 -0.79
C SER A 153 5.56 -4.10 -1.21
N VAL A 154 4.64 -5.05 -1.00
CA VAL A 154 3.24 -4.92 -1.44
C VAL A 154 2.30 -4.84 -0.26
N ILE A 155 1.50 -3.77 -0.25
CA ILE A 155 0.30 -3.65 0.56
C ILE A 155 -0.88 -4.11 -0.30
N LEU A 156 -1.60 -5.16 0.12
CA LEU A 156 -2.92 -5.43 -0.44
C LEU A 156 -3.97 -4.78 0.45
N SER A 157 -4.82 -3.97 -0.14
CA SER A 157 -5.77 -3.15 0.58
C SER A 157 -7.21 -3.39 0.15
N ASN A 158 -8.14 -3.12 1.07
CA ASN A 158 -9.57 -3.04 0.78
C ASN A 158 -10.22 -1.95 1.63
N HIS A 159 -11.08 -1.16 1.00
CA HIS A 159 -11.81 -0.06 1.63
C HIS A 159 -13.32 -0.27 1.47
N ASP A 160 -14.04 -0.28 2.59
CA ASP A 160 -15.49 -0.38 2.63
C ASP A 160 -16.07 0.86 3.31
N PHE A 161 -16.59 1.80 2.51
CA PHE A 161 -17.14 3.07 3.00
C PHE A 161 -18.62 2.95 3.43
N ALA A 162 -19.26 1.80 3.23
CA ALA A 162 -20.65 1.60 3.56
C ALA A 162 -20.87 1.07 4.98
N ALA A 163 -20.02 0.14 5.42
CA ALA A 163 -20.19 -0.54 6.71
C ALA A 163 -18.88 -1.20 7.17
N THR A 164 -18.92 -1.71 8.42
CA THR A 164 -17.93 -2.71 8.89
C THR A 164 -18.48 -4.10 8.56
N PRO A 165 -17.79 -4.89 7.74
CA PRO A 165 -18.17 -6.28 7.47
C PRO A 165 -18.13 -7.13 8.76
N LYS A 166 -18.78 -8.28 8.75
CA LYS A 166 -18.67 -9.24 9.85
C LYS A 166 -17.22 -9.71 10.01
N GLU A 167 -16.83 -10.05 11.23
CA GLU A 167 -15.49 -10.54 11.57
C GLU A 167 -15.02 -11.67 10.63
N GLU A 168 -15.88 -12.64 10.34
CA GLU A 168 -15.57 -13.75 9.41
C GLU A 168 -15.17 -13.25 8.01
N GLU A 169 -15.83 -12.21 7.52
CA GLU A 169 -15.53 -11.62 6.22
C GLU A 169 -14.23 -10.79 6.26
N ILE A 170 -13.97 -10.07 7.34
CA ILE A 170 -12.71 -9.35 7.57
C ILE A 170 -11.55 -10.35 7.56
N LEU A 171 -11.64 -11.41 8.33
CA LEU A 171 -10.64 -12.47 8.40
C LEU A 171 -10.44 -13.15 7.03
N ARG A 172 -11.53 -13.42 6.31
CA ARG A 172 -11.46 -14.00 4.96
C ARG A 172 -10.69 -13.10 3.99
N ARG A 173 -10.95 -11.78 4.02
CA ARG A 173 -10.23 -10.80 3.17
C ARG A 173 -8.75 -10.73 3.55
N LEU A 174 -8.41 -10.69 4.83
CA LEU A 174 -7.02 -10.65 5.29
C LEU A 174 -6.25 -11.92 4.89
N HIS A 175 -6.84 -13.10 5.09
CA HIS A 175 -6.22 -14.36 4.64
C HIS A 175 -6.05 -14.41 3.12
N HIS A 176 -7.03 -13.91 2.37
CA HIS A 176 -6.92 -13.88 0.92
C HIS A 176 -5.78 -12.96 0.45
N MET A 177 -5.58 -11.81 1.09
CA MET A 177 -4.43 -10.94 0.84
C MET A 177 -3.10 -11.67 1.09
N GLU A 178 -3.00 -12.45 2.19
CA GLU A 178 -1.81 -13.25 2.48
C GLU A 178 -1.57 -14.33 1.42
N GLU A 179 -2.63 -15.04 0.98
CA GLU A 179 -2.56 -16.07 -0.07
C GLU A 179 -2.15 -15.50 -1.43
N LEU A 180 -2.46 -14.24 -1.70
CA LEU A 180 -2.05 -13.51 -2.90
C LEU A 180 -0.60 -13.00 -2.80
N GLY A 181 0.03 -13.12 -1.64
CA GLY A 181 1.45 -12.79 -1.46
C GLY A 181 1.71 -11.38 -0.89
N ALA A 182 0.71 -10.73 -0.28
CA ALA A 182 0.91 -9.45 0.39
C ALA A 182 2.03 -9.50 1.45
N ASP A 183 2.85 -8.47 1.51
CA ASP A 183 3.75 -8.23 2.64
C ASP A 183 2.98 -7.59 3.80
N ILE A 184 1.97 -6.79 3.48
CA ILE A 184 1.08 -6.11 4.43
C ILE A 184 -0.37 -6.25 3.94
N ALA A 185 -1.25 -6.76 4.79
CA ALA A 185 -2.69 -6.78 4.56
C ALA A 185 -3.35 -5.58 5.25
N LYS A 186 -4.17 -4.80 4.53
CA LYS A 186 -4.79 -3.56 5.01
C LYS A 186 -6.29 -3.59 4.75
N ILE A 187 -7.08 -3.36 5.79
CA ILE A 187 -8.54 -3.15 5.68
C ILE A 187 -8.90 -1.81 6.30
N ALA A 188 -9.68 -1.03 5.57
CA ALA A 188 -10.33 0.18 6.06
C ALA A 188 -11.85 0.03 5.92
N VAL A 189 -12.59 0.30 6.99
CA VAL A 189 -14.04 0.14 7.03
C VAL A 189 -14.71 1.34 7.67
N MET A 190 -16.03 1.49 7.44
CA MET A 190 -16.83 2.57 8.01
C MET A 190 -17.65 2.03 9.19
N PRO A 191 -17.24 2.28 10.45
CA PRO A 191 -18.01 1.83 11.61
C PRO A 191 -19.32 2.60 11.75
N GLN A 192 -20.41 1.90 12.03
CA GLN A 192 -21.73 2.45 12.30
C GLN A 192 -22.05 2.44 13.81
N SER A 193 -21.24 1.76 14.60
CA SER A 193 -21.41 1.61 16.05
C SER A 193 -20.07 1.46 16.76
N ALA A 194 -20.06 1.68 18.08
CA ALA A 194 -18.88 1.37 18.91
C ALA A 194 -18.52 -0.13 18.87
N GLY A 195 -19.50 -1.01 18.67
CA GLY A 195 -19.26 -2.45 18.49
C GLY A 195 -18.41 -2.74 17.25
N ASP A 196 -18.65 -2.03 16.15
CA ASP A 196 -17.88 -2.20 14.91
C ASP A 196 -16.39 -1.83 15.10
N VAL A 197 -16.14 -0.76 15.88
CA VAL A 197 -14.76 -0.36 16.21
C VAL A 197 -14.03 -1.41 17.04
N LEU A 198 -14.77 -2.13 17.91
CA LEU A 198 -14.21 -3.22 18.73
C LEU A 198 -14.02 -4.51 17.94
N THR A 199 -14.73 -4.68 16.83
CA THR A 199 -14.61 -5.85 15.95
C THR A 199 -13.35 -5.76 15.11
N LEU A 200 -12.96 -4.56 14.70
CA LEU A 200 -11.76 -4.29 13.90
C LEU A 200 -10.51 -4.22 14.79
#